data_5597e95e3753208a7ea5935b7fe5da7a
#
_entry.id   5597e95e3753208a7ea5935b7fe5da7a
#
_cell.length_a   1.000
_cell.length_b   1.000
_cell.length_c   1.000
_cell.angle_alpha   90.00
_cell.angle_beta   90.00
_cell.angle_gamma   90.00
#
_symmetry.space_group_name_H-M   'P 1'
#
loop_
_entity.id
_entity.type
_entity.pdbx_description
1 polymer ?
#
loop_
_entity_poly.entity_id
_entity_poly.type
_entity_poly.pdbx_seq_one_letter_code
_entity_poly.pdbx_strand_id
1 'polypeptide(L)'
;DALLAQLENAKYSNTNHGSGGGSKSGRSALNSDAMELAAHIHVEAQSWARIAGLEPRRETTIETLNRWAAHVTDAGEFYLTQLASRRQQIVNMLNPLGKFEFDAICPVGKCATYEDAEGVIRPRPIIATYPKDDVQRIRMVCRSCDASWEGEGVADLIEETETREE
;
A
#
# COMPACT_ATOMS: atom_id res chain seq x y z
N ASP A 1 15.63 -5.30 -7.00
CA ASP A 1 16.66 -5.15 -5.94
C ASP A 1 16.47 -3.88 -5.11
N ALA A 2 16.19 -2.70 -5.73
CA ALA A 2 16.07 -1.43 -5.01
C ALA A 2 14.97 -1.42 -3.92
N LEU A 3 13.80 -1.99 -4.16
CA LEU A 3 12.69 -1.99 -3.21
C LEU A 3 12.96 -2.84 -1.96
N LEU A 4 13.58 -4.00 -2.11
CA LEU A 4 13.96 -4.83 -0.96
C LEU A 4 15.04 -4.15 -0.12
N ALA A 5 16.01 -3.49 -0.74
CA ALA A 5 17.02 -2.69 -0.03
C ALA A 5 16.38 -1.50 0.72
N GLN A 6 15.40 -0.84 0.13
CA GLN A 6 14.63 0.22 0.80
C GLN A 6 13.83 -0.33 1.99
N LEU A 7 13.19 -1.51 1.85
CA LEU A 7 12.49 -2.18 2.94
C LEU A 7 13.45 -2.53 4.09
N GLU A 8 14.63 -3.07 3.78
CA GLU A 8 15.66 -3.35 4.79
C GLU A 8 16.09 -2.08 5.55
N ASN A 9 16.26 -0.98 4.85
CA ASN A 9 16.58 0.31 5.48
C ASN A 9 15.40 0.85 6.32
N ALA A 10 14.16 0.63 5.87
CA ALA A 10 12.95 1.08 6.58
C ALA A 10 12.76 0.40 7.95
N LYS A 11 13.35 -0.78 8.19
CA LYS A 11 13.33 -1.44 9.50
C LYS A 11 13.95 -0.59 10.61
N TYR A 12 14.90 0.27 10.24
CA TYR A 12 15.67 1.10 11.17
C TYR A 12 15.26 2.57 11.13
N SER A 13 14.30 2.94 10.28
CA SER A 13 13.81 4.30 10.17
C SER A 13 12.57 4.50 11.04
N ASN A 14 12.61 5.49 11.91
CA ASN A 14 11.46 5.89 12.73
C ASN A 14 10.51 6.75 11.87
N THR A 15 9.54 6.13 11.20
CA THR A 15 8.51 6.84 10.44
C THR A 15 7.31 7.23 11.30
N ASN A 16 7.52 7.65 12.56
CA ASN A 16 6.49 8.29 13.35
C ASN A 16 6.25 9.72 12.83
N HIS A 17 5.52 9.86 11.73
CA HIS A 17 4.82 11.08 11.36
C HIS A 17 3.47 11.15 12.13
N GLY A 18 3.55 11.13 13.46
CA GLY A 18 2.46 11.52 14.32
C GLY A 18 2.73 12.95 14.79
N SER A 19 1.90 13.90 14.40
CA SER A 19 1.89 15.25 14.93
C SER A 19 1.67 15.23 16.43
N GLY A 20 2.56 15.84 17.20
CA GLY A 20 2.28 16.20 18.59
C GLY A 20 3.36 15.80 19.58
N GLY A 21 4.15 16.80 20.02
CA GLY A 21 4.65 16.92 21.40
C GLY A 21 5.76 15.98 21.86
N GLY A 22 6.96 16.48 21.84
CA GLY A 22 8.06 16.32 22.79
C GLY A 22 8.23 15.00 23.55
N SER A 23 9.22 14.20 23.15
CA SER A 23 10.14 13.57 24.09
C SER A 23 11.44 13.14 23.36
N LYS A 24 12.56 13.74 23.78
CA LYS A 24 13.89 13.31 23.41
C LYS A 24 14.21 12.00 24.13
N SER A 25 13.96 10.86 23.51
CA SER A 25 14.64 9.62 23.88
C SER A 25 15.20 8.99 22.62
N GLY A 26 16.52 9.06 22.48
CA GLY A 26 17.29 8.58 21.36
C GLY A 26 17.37 7.04 21.28
N ARG A 27 16.21 6.39 21.15
CA ARG A 27 16.11 5.01 20.69
C ARG A 27 15.42 5.06 19.33
N SER A 28 16.15 4.71 18.28
CA SER A 28 15.58 4.40 16.99
C SER A 28 14.50 3.33 17.21
N ALA A 29 13.24 3.74 17.18
CA ALA A 29 12.15 2.77 17.27
C ALA A 29 12.19 1.96 15.97
N LEU A 30 12.36 0.65 16.11
CA LEU A 30 12.28 -0.28 14.99
C LEU A 30 10.88 -0.20 14.37
N ASN A 31 10.82 -0.15 13.07
CA ASN A 31 9.56 -0.24 12.34
C ASN A 31 9.11 -1.72 12.32
N SER A 32 8.22 -2.08 13.25
CA SER A 32 7.72 -3.47 13.39
C SER A 32 7.09 -3.99 12.09
N ASP A 33 6.32 -3.15 11.40
CA ASP A 33 5.61 -3.56 10.18
C ASP A 33 6.59 -3.86 9.03
N ALA A 34 7.65 -3.03 8.90
CA ALA A 34 8.72 -3.28 7.94
C ALA A 34 9.51 -4.54 8.28
N MET A 35 9.76 -4.79 9.57
CA MET A 35 10.44 -6.01 10.03
C MET A 35 9.60 -7.25 9.75
N GLU A 36 8.31 -7.22 10.05
CA GLU A 36 7.39 -8.33 9.82
C GLU A 36 7.25 -8.65 8.33
N LEU A 37 7.03 -7.62 7.49
CA LEU A 37 6.97 -7.81 6.04
C LEU A 37 8.26 -8.38 5.47
N ALA A 38 9.42 -7.86 5.89
CA ALA A 38 10.70 -8.35 5.42
C ALA A 38 10.96 -9.81 5.84
N ALA A 39 10.61 -10.17 7.09
CA ALA A 39 10.71 -11.54 7.58
C ALA A 39 9.79 -12.48 6.80
N HIS A 40 8.56 -12.06 6.51
CA HIS A 40 7.61 -12.85 5.73
C HIS A 40 8.12 -13.12 4.31
N ILE A 41 8.60 -12.08 3.61
CA ILE A 41 9.17 -12.23 2.27
C ILE A 41 10.40 -13.16 2.30
N HIS A 42 11.23 -13.05 3.33
CA HIS A 42 12.40 -13.94 3.50
C HIS A 42 12.00 -15.41 3.62
N VAL A 43 11.03 -15.73 4.47
CA VAL A 43 10.52 -17.07 4.67
C VAL A 43 9.92 -17.65 3.39
N GLU A 44 9.15 -16.85 2.63
CA GLU A 44 8.62 -17.26 1.33
C GLU A 44 9.74 -17.56 0.32
N ALA A 45 10.72 -16.67 0.19
CA ALA A 45 11.86 -16.86 -0.71
C ALA A 45 12.62 -18.17 -0.39
N GLN A 46 12.85 -18.46 0.89
CA GLN A 46 13.47 -19.71 1.34
C GLN A 46 12.59 -20.94 1.04
N SER A 47 11.27 -20.80 1.16
CA SER A 47 10.33 -21.87 0.82
C SER A 47 10.35 -22.17 -0.68
N TRP A 48 10.32 -21.14 -1.53
CA TRP A 48 10.39 -21.30 -2.98
C TRP A 48 11.71 -21.93 -3.43
N ALA A 49 12.83 -21.51 -2.81
CA ALA A 49 14.13 -22.12 -3.08
C ALA A 49 14.14 -23.62 -2.73
N ARG A 50 13.54 -24.02 -1.59
CA ARG A 50 13.41 -25.44 -1.20
C ARG A 50 12.52 -26.22 -2.17
N ILE A 51 11.38 -25.69 -2.59
CA ILE A 51 10.48 -26.32 -3.55
C ILE A 51 11.21 -26.53 -4.89
N ALA A 52 12.09 -25.61 -5.29
CA ALA A 52 12.94 -25.74 -6.46
C ALA A 52 14.14 -26.70 -6.27
N GLY A 53 14.25 -27.40 -5.13
CA GLY A 53 15.32 -28.35 -4.85
C GLY A 53 16.66 -27.70 -4.48
N LEU A 54 16.65 -26.41 -4.14
CA LEU A 54 17.87 -25.70 -3.73
C LEU A 54 18.17 -25.91 -2.25
N GLU A 55 19.42 -26.24 -1.94
CA GLU A 55 19.87 -26.41 -0.57
C GLU A 55 19.75 -25.11 0.25
N PRO A 56 19.31 -25.20 1.52
CA PRO A 56 19.25 -24.04 2.41
C PRO A 56 20.63 -23.41 2.61
N ARG A 57 20.69 -22.09 2.53
CA ARG A 57 21.91 -21.30 2.75
C ARG A 57 21.63 -20.10 3.64
N ARG A 58 22.65 -19.60 4.34
CA ARG A 58 22.59 -18.33 5.04
C ARG A 58 22.79 -17.20 4.04
N GLU A 59 21.70 -16.82 3.40
CA GLU A 59 21.66 -15.81 2.35
C GLU A 59 20.65 -14.71 2.74
N THR A 60 20.84 -13.52 2.20
CA THR A 60 19.82 -12.46 2.23
C THR A 60 18.63 -12.84 1.37
N THR A 61 17.50 -12.15 1.56
CA THR A 61 16.30 -12.36 0.73
C THR A 61 16.59 -12.15 -0.76
N ILE A 62 17.39 -11.12 -1.08
CA ILE A 62 17.77 -10.80 -2.48
C ILE A 62 18.62 -11.93 -3.08
N GLU A 63 19.63 -12.41 -2.36
CA GLU A 63 20.46 -13.51 -2.83
C GLU A 63 19.66 -14.78 -3.03
N THR A 64 18.74 -15.10 -2.11
CA THR A 64 17.85 -16.27 -2.22
C THR A 64 16.96 -16.16 -3.44
N LEU A 65 16.32 -15.02 -3.67
CA LEU A 65 15.45 -14.79 -4.84
C LEU A 65 16.22 -14.82 -6.16
N ASN A 66 17.41 -14.24 -6.21
CA ASN A 66 18.26 -14.26 -7.41
C ASN A 66 18.70 -15.71 -7.73
N ARG A 67 19.09 -16.49 -6.72
CA ARG A 67 19.46 -17.89 -6.90
C ARG A 67 18.28 -18.72 -7.34
N TRP A 68 17.11 -18.53 -6.75
CA TRP A 68 15.87 -19.19 -7.16
C TRP A 68 15.51 -18.84 -8.60
N ALA A 69 15.50 -17.54 -8.98
CA ALA A 69 15.18 -17.09 -10.31
C ALA A 69 16.15 -17.63 -11.40
N ALA A 70 17.43 -17.77 -11.05
CA ALA A 70 18.42 -18.36 -11.94
C ALA A 70 18.23 -19.88 -12.16
N HIS A 71 17.55 -20.55 -11.24
CA HIS A 71 17.34 -22.01 -11.28
C HIS A 71 16.00 -22.39 -11.93
N VAL A 72 14.97 -21.57 -11.74
CA VAL A 72 13.62 -21.81 -12.24
C VAL A 72 13.49 -21.31 -13.68
N THR A 73 13.27 -22.23 -14.63
CA THR A 73 13.13 -21.91 -16.06
C THR A 73 11.73 -21.37 -16.41
N ASP A 74 10.71 -21.78 -15.62
CA ASP A 74 9.34 -21.28 -15.71
C ASP A 74 8.82 -21.02 -14.29
N ALA A 75 8.71 -19.74 -13.95
CA ALA A 75 8.24 -19.34 -12.62
C ALA A 75 6.73 -19.59 -12.41
N GLY A 76 5.98 -19.84 -13.49
CA GLY A 76 4.52 -20.00 -13.41
C GLY A 76 3.79 -18.74 -12.95
N GLU A 77 2.51 -18.66 -13.24
CA GLU A 77 1.66 -17.51 -12.91
C GLU A 77 1.55 -17.27 -11.38
N PHE A 78 1.55 -18.35 -10.59
CA PHE A 78 1.48 -18.26 -9.15
C PHE A 78 2.62 -17.40 -8.55
N TYR A 79 3.88 -17.69 -8.89
CA TYR A 79 5.02 -16.95 -8.34
C TYR A 79 5.06 -15.51 -8.82
N LEU A 80 4.69 -15.26 -10.07
CA LEU A 80 4.62 -13.90 -10.62
C LEU A 80 3.57 -13.07 -9.89
N THR A 81 2.40 -13.65 -9.60
CA THR A 81 1.34 -13.01 -8.83
C THR A 81 1.79 -12.71 -7.39
N GLN A 82 2.47 -13.65 -6.72
CA GLN A 82 3.01 -13.43 -5.39
C GLN A 82 4.07 -12.32 -5.37
N LEU A 83 5.01 -12.32 -6.31
CA LEU A 83 6.02 -11.27 -6.42
C LEU A 83 5.40 -9.89 -6.68
N ALA A 84 4.39 -9.80 -7.54
CA ALA A 84 3.65 -8.57 -7.79
C ALA A 84 2.94 -8.07 -6.52
N SER A 85 2.29 -8.98 -5.78
CA SER A 85 1.64 -8.67 -4.51
C SER A 85 2.64 -8.16 -3.46
N ARG A 86 3.78 -8.82 -3.29
CA ARG A 86 4.83 -8.38 -2.35
C ARG A 86 5.45 -7.04 -2.75
N ARG A 87 5.69 -6.85 -4.04
CA ARG A 87 6.13 -5.55 -4.56
C ARG A 87 5.15 -4.45 -4.17
N GLN A 88 3.85 -4.67 -4.35
CA GLN A 88 2.83 -3.68 -4.00
C GLN A 88 2.77 -3.41 -2.49
N GLN A 89 2.90 -4.45 -1.65
CA GLN A 89 2.95 -4.29 -0.20
C GLN A 89 4.15 -3.43 0.24
N ILE A 90 5.33 -3.67 -0.33
CA ILE A 90 6.52 -2.85 -0.04
C ILE A 90 6.30 -1.40 -0.47
N VAL A 91 5.78 -1.17 -1.68
CA VAL A 91 5.49 0.19 -2.18
C VAL A 91 4.50 0.90 -1.26
N ASN A 92 3.41 0.25 -0.86
CA ASN A 92 2.41 0.84 0.03
C ASN A 92 2.98 1.15 1.43
N MET A 93 3.90 0.34 1.91
CA MET A 93 4.57 0.56 3.19
C MET A 93 5.56 1.72 3.14
N LEU A 94 6.38 1.78 2.08
CA LEU A 94 7.37 2.84 1.91
C LEU A 94 6.74 4.19 1.58
N ASN A 95 5.61 4.17 0.85
CA ASN A 95 4.87 5.35 0.43
C ASN A 95 3.39 5.21 0.83
N PRO A 96 3.08 5.35 2.15
CA PRO A 96 1.70 5.22 2.60
C PRO A 96 0.85 6.33 2.01
N LEU A 97 -0.26 5.95 1.37
CA LEU A 97 -1.21 6.91 0.82
C LEU A 97 -1.89 7.71 1.94
N GLY A 98 -1.99 9.00 1.74
CA GLY A 98 -2.92 9.84 2.49
C GLY A 98 -4.34 9.44 2.13
N LYS A 99 -5.26 9.49 3.12
CA LYS A 99 -6.69 9.24 2.91
C LYS A 99 -7.49 10.40 3.47
N PHE A 100 -8.53 10.76 2.75
CA PHE A 100 -9.45 11.81 3.15
C PHE A 100 -10.87 11.40 2.73
N GLU A 101 -11.83 11.50 3.64
CA GLU A 101 -13.24 11.26 3.35
C GLU A 101 -13.89 12.56 2.89
N PHE A 102 -14.42 12.55 1.69
CA PHE A 102 -15.06 13.71 1.10
C PHE A 102 -16.54 13.73 1.47
N ASP A 103 -16.97 14.85 2.06
CA ASP A 103 -18.34 15.02 2.57
C ASP A 103 -19.27 15.50 1.46
N ALA A 104 -19.57 14.60 0.53
CA ALA A 104 -20.47 14.89 -0.58
C ALA A 104 -21.24 13.65 -1.02
N ILE A 105 -22.39 13.89 -1.65
CA ILE A 105 -23.17 12.86 -2.31
C ILE A 105 -22.52 12.53 -3.65
N CYS A 106 -22.34 11.25 -3.94
CA CYS A 106 -21.80 10.82 -5.21
C CYS A 106 -22.69 11.25 -6.38
N PRO A 107 -22.19 12.03 -7.34
CA PRO A 107 -23.02 12.53 -8.45
C PRO A 107 -23.46 11.41 -9.41
N VAL A 108 -22.68 10.35 -9.57
CA VAL A 108 -22.94 9.24 -10.49
C VAL A 108 -24.04 8.33 -9.96
N GLY A 109 -23.82 7.73 -8.78
CA GLY A 109 -24.78 6.80 -8.17
C GLY A 109 -25.75 7.45 -7.19
N LYS A 110 -25.67 8.77 -6.97
CA LYS A 110 -26.42 9.52 -5.95
C LYS A 110 -26.30 8.89 -4.55
N CYS A 111 -25.17 8.26 -4.28
CA CYS A 111 -24.90 7.58 -3.03
C CYS A 111 -24.60 8.60 -1.93
N ALA A 112 -25.37 8.60 -0.84
CA ALA A 112 -25.11 9.39 0.37
C ALA A 112 -24.38 8.57 1.44
N THR A 113 -24.42 7.24 1.34
CA THR A 113 -23.85 6.30 2.30
C THR A 113 -23.20 5.13 1.57
N TYR A 114 -22.41 4.37 2.30
CA TYR A 114 -21.86 3.08 1.85
C TYR A 114 -21.92 2.06 2.98
N GLU A 115 -21.88 0.77 2.65
CA GLU A 115 -21.78 -0.34 3.60
C GLU A 115 -20.31 -0.73 3.76
N ASP A 116 -19.81 -0.76 4.99
CA ASP A 116 -18.45 -1.19 5.28
C ASP A 116 -18.29 -2.72 5.29
N ALA A 117 -17.09 -3.23 5.49
CA ALA A 117 -16.81 -4.67 5.50
C ALA A 117 -17.53 -5.43 6.64
N GLU A 118 -17.94 -4.72 7.69
CA GLU A 118 -18.71 -5.24 8.82
C GLU A 118 -20.23 -5.15 8.60
N GLY A 119 -20.70 -4.66 7.44
CA GLY A 119 -22.11 -4.50 7.11
C GLY A 119 -22.75 -3.26 7.74
N VAL A 120 -21.95 -2.30 8.24
CA VAL A 120 -22.44 -1.07 8.87
C VAL A 120 -22.57 0.05 7.83
N ILE A 121 -23.74 0.71 7.82
CA ILE A 121 -23.97 1.86 6.93
C ILE A 121 -23.21 3.08 7.45
N ARG A 122 -22.34 3.62 6.61
CA ARG A 122 -21.49 4.79 6.91
C ARG A 122 -21.85 5.95 6.00
N PRO A 123 -21.78 7.19 6.49
CA PRO A 123 -21.85 8.39 5.64
C PRO A 123 -20.55 8.58 4.85
N ARG A 124 -20.53 9.56 3.96
CA ARG A 124 -19.35 9.95 3.19
C ARG A 124 -18.80 8.83 2.30
N PRO A 125 -19.55 8.46 1.27
CA PRO A 125 -19.18 7.34 0.41
C PRO A 125 -17.93 7.61 -0.44
N ILE A 126 -17.54 8.88 -0.63
CA ILE A 126 -16.39 9.25 -1.46
C ILE A 126 -15.13 9.32 -0.60
N ILE A 127 -14.11 8.55 -0.99
CA ILE A 127 -12.79 8.59 -0.38
C ILE A 127 -11.77 9.08 -1.40
N ALA A 128 -10.97 10.06 -0.99
CA ALA A 128 -9.78 10.49 -1.71
C ALA A 128 -8.55 9.76 -1.18
N THR A 129 -7.70 9.33 -2.10
CA THR A 129 -6.38 8.75 -1.80
C THR A 129 -5.32 9.50 -2.60
N TYR A 130 -4.19 9.78 -2.00
CA TYR A 130 -3.10 10.51 -2.64
C TYR A 130 -1.74 10.09 -2.07
N PRO A 131 -0.66 10.07 -2.88
CA PRO A 131 0.70 9.95 -2.36
C PRO A 131 1.00 11.17 -1.48
N LYS A 132 1.60 10.96 -0.30
CA LYS A 132 1.87 12.06 0.65
C LYS A 132 2.88 13.08 0.13
N ASP A 133 3.73 12.67 -0.80
CA ASP A 133 4.74 13.47 -1.49
C ASP A 133 4.23 14.13 -2.77
N ASP A 134 3.06 13.73 -3.28
CA ASP A 134 2.47 14.26 -4.51
C ASP A 134 0.94 14.33 -4.44
N VAL A 135 0.44 15.40 -3.84
CA VAL A 135 -1.01 15.65 -3.66
C VAL A 135 -1.73 15.83 -5.01
N GLN A 136 -0.99 16.11 -6.10
CA GLN A 136 -1.59 16.28 -7.43
C GLN A 136 -2.06 14.95 -8.02
N ARG A 137 -1.54 13.83 -7.54
CA ARG A 137 -1.99 12.47 -7.90
C ARG A 137 -3.11 11.98 -7.00
N ILE A 138 -4.06 12.87 -6.72
CA ILE A 138 -5.26 12.49 -5.99
C ILE A 138 -6.17 11.62 -6.86
N ARG A 139 -6.70 10.56 -6.25
CA ARG A 139 -7.74 9.72 -6.81
C ARG A 139 -8.90 9.68 -5.84
N MET A 140 -10.11 9.90 -6.33
CA MET A 140 -11.33 9.75 -5.57
C MET A 140 -12.13 8.54 -6.05
N VAL A 141 -12.75 7.82 -5.11
CA VAL A 141 -13.58 6.65 -5.41
C VAL A 141 -14.82 6.69 -4.53
N CYS A 142 -15.98 6.39 -5.12
CA CYS A 142 -17.19 6.15 -4.37
C CYS A 142 -17.24 4.68 -3.90
N ARG A 143 -17.25 4.45 -2.59
CA ARG A 143 -17.29 3.09 -1.99
C ARG A 143 -18.62 2.35 -2.20
N SER A 144 -19.65 3.06 -2.66
CA SER A 144 -20.97 2.47 -2.86
C SER A 144 -21.25 2.04 -4.30
N CYS A 145 -20.73 2.76 -5.31
CA CYS A 145 -20.98 2.46 -6.73
C CYS A 145 -19.69 2.33 -7.57
N ASP A 146 -18.52 2.35 -6.93
CA ASP A 146 -17.18 2.23 -7.54
C ASP A 146 -16.85 3.30 -8.62
N ALA A 147 -17.65 4.36 -8.73
CA ALA A 147 -17.31 5.50 -9.57
C ALA A 147 -15.98 6.11 -9.11
N SER A 148 -15.10 6.45 -10.05
CA SER A 148 -13.77 6.96 -9.74
C SER A 148 -13.43 8.20 -10.56
N TRP A 149 -12.65 9.11 -9.96
CA TRP A 149 -12.20 10.36 -10.55
C TRP A 149 -10.69 10.50 -10.31
N GLU A 150 -9.98 10.93 -11.36
CA GLU A 150 -8.53 11.18 -11.34
C GLU A 150 -8.22 12.45 -12.16
N GLY A 151 -7.12 13.14 -11.83
CA GLY A 151 -6.69 14.32 -12.55
C GLY A 151 -7.75 15.41 -12.60
N GLU A 152 -8.10 15.88 -13.81
CA GLU A 152 -9.10 16.94 -14.03
C GLU A 152 -10.50 16.54 -13.53
N GLY A 153 -10.87 15.26 -13.61
CA GLY A 153 -12.16 14.77 -13.12
C GLY A 153 -12.37 14.94 -11.61
N VAL A 154 -11.30 15.11 -10.84
CA VAL A 154 -11.39 15.43 -9.40
C VAL A 154 -11.85 16.89 -9.21
N ALA A 155 -11.35 17.81 -10.03
CA ALA A 155 -11.78 19.20 -9.98
C ALA A 155 -13.25 19.33 -10.37
N ASP A 156 -13.68 18.64 -11.44
CA ASP A 156 -15.07 18.61 -11.88
C ASP A 156 -16.00 18.07 -10.78
N LEU A 157 -15.58 17.00 -10.08
CA LEU A 157 -16.34 16.46 -8.95
C LEU A 157 -16.53 17.48 -7.83
N ILE A 158 -15.46 18.18 -7.45
CA ILE A 158 -15.51 19.21 -6.39
C ILE A 158 -16.47 20.33 -6.79
N GLU A 159 -16.34 20.86 -8.00
CA GLU A 159 -17.20 21.93 -8.52
C GLU A 159 -18.67 21.49 -8.56
N GLU A 160 -18.96 20.27 -9.02
CA GLU A 160 -20.33 19.74 -9.06
C GLU A 160 -20.94 19.56 -7.66
N THR A 161 -20.14 19.27 -6.65
CA THR A 161 -20.63 19.09 -5.28
C THR A 161 -20.85 20.41 -4.56
N GLU A 162 -20.02 21.44 -4.79
CA GLU A 162 -20.17 22.78 -4.21
C GLU A 162 -21.42 23.49 -4.75
N THR A 163 -21.75 23.33 -6.02
CA THR A 163 -22.94 23.96 -6.64
C THR A 163 -24.27 23.38 -6.15
N ARG A 164 -24.29 22.26 -5.42
CA ARG A 164 -25.51 21.64 -4.90
C ARG A 164 -25.88 22.05 -3.47
N GLU A 165 -25.00 22.74 -2.78
CA GLU A 165 -25.24 23.23 -1.41
C GLU A 165 -25.93 24.62 -1.35
N GLU A 166 -26.14 25.29 -2.50
CA GLU A 166 -26.90 26.52 -2.64
C GLU A 166 -28.39 26.24 -3.03
#